data_c3c8915a2df2e3731a4251b1f11378af
#
_entry.id   c3c8915a2df2e3731a4251b1f11378af
#
_cell.length_a   1.000
_cell.length_b   1.000
_cell.length_c   1.000
_cell.angle_alpha   90.00
_cell.angle_beta   90.00
_cell.angle_gamma   90.00
#
_symmetry.space_group_name_H-M   'P 1'
#
loop_
_entity.id
_entity.type
_entity.pdbx_description
1 polymer ?
#
loop_
_entity_poly.entity_id
_entity_poly.type
_entity_poly.pdbx_seq_one_letter_code
_entity_poly.pdbx_strand_id
1 'polypeptide(L)'
;MITSLYPVLMSEDVHQSAQFFIEHFQFQETFRSDWYISLKNIESGFELAFIDSKHGTVPQAYQSKASGLIINIEVDNVDCLYEKLHRQEEMELLLPIKSEDFGQRHFIVKAPGSILVDVIQVIPPSAEFVANYLESKDE
;
A
#
# COMPACT_ATOMS: atom_id res chain seq x y z
N MET A 1 3.12 -14.57 21.47
CA MET A 1 3.26 -13.13 21.13
C MET A 1 3.60 -12.99 19.65
N ILE A 2 2.95 -12.08 18.96
CA ILE A 2 3.28 -11.77 17.56
C ILE A 2 4.55 -10.91 17.55
N THR A 3 5.55 -11.32 16.78
CA THR A 3 6.82 -10.57 16.67
C THR A 3 6.93 -9.79 15.38
N SER A 4 6.12 -10.11 14.39
CA SER A 4 6.08 -9.41 13.11
C SER A 4 4.77 -9.75 12.39
N LEU A 5 4.30 -8.82 11.58
CA LEU A 5 3.16 -9.05 10.70
C LEU A 5 3.36 -8.25 9.43
N TYR A 6 3.23 -8.90 8.30
CA TYR A 6 3.26 -8.23 7.00
C TYR A 6 2.40 -8.98 6.00
N PRO A 7 1.78 -8.27 5.06
CA PRO A 7 1.03 -8.93 3.99
C PRO A 7 1.97 -9.49 2.94
N VAL A 8 1.59 -10.62 2.37
CA VAL A 8 2.23 -11.18 1.18
C VAL A 8 1.17 -11.20 0.09
N LEU A 9 1.42 -10.47 -0.98
CA LEU A 9 0.46 -10.31 -2.07
C LEU A 9 0.84 -11.22 -3.24
N MET A 10 -0.13 -11.99 -3.71
CA MET A 10 0.05 -12.84 -4.88
C MET A 10 0.07 -12.00 -6.15
N SER A 11 1.08 -12.18 -6.99
CA SER A 11 1.34 -11.37 -8.17
C SER A 11 1.62 -12.25 -9.37
N GLU A 12 1.24 -11.77 -10.55
CA GLU A 12 1.63 -12.41 -11.81
C GLU A 12 3.06 -12.04 -12.22
N ASP A 13 3.58 -10.93 -11.69
CA ASP A 13 4.94 -10.46 -11.93
C ASP A 13 5.47 -9.78 -10.68
N VAL A 14 6.21 -10.53 -9.87
CA VAL A 14 6.70 -10.04 -8.58
C VAL A 14 7.70 -8.89 -8.72
N HIS A 15 8.48 -8.88 -9.80
CA HIS A 15 9.46 -7.81 -10.04
C HIS A 15 8.78 -6.49 -10.36
N GLN A 16 7.78 -6.52 -11.22
CA GLN A 16 7.01 -5.33 -11.58
C GLN A 16 6.25 -4.79 -10.36
N SER A 17 5.62 -5.66 -9.60
CA SER A 17 4.88 -5.27 -8.39
C SER A 17 5.80 -4.64 -7.36
N ALA A 18 6.96 -5.25 -7.07
CA ALA A 18 7.92 -4.71 -6.13
C ALA A 18 8.51 -3.38 -6.59
N GLN A 19 8.84 -3.26 -7.88
CA GLN A 19 9.48 -2.08 -8.43
C GLN A 19 8.63 -0.82 -8.25
N PHE A 20 7.32 -0.94 -8.33
CA PHE A 20 6.39 0.18 -8.10
C PHE A 20 6.59 0.79 -6.70
N PHE A 21 6.69 -0.05 -5.67
CA PHE A 21 6.87 0.42 -4.30
C PHE A 21 8.29 0.93 -4.04
N ILE A 22 9.27 0.35 -4.71
CA ILE A 22 10.67 0.81 -4.62
C ILE A 22 10.81 2.21 -5.20
N GLU A 23 10.25 2.45 -6.39
CA GLU A 23 10.38 3.74 -7.08
C GLU A 23 9.58 4.85 -6.44
N HIS A 24 8.36 4.55 -5.98
CA HIS A 24 7.41 5.60 -5.62
C HIS A 24 7.20 5.77 -4.11
N PHE A 25 7.54 4.77 -3.29
CA PHE A 25 7.24 4.80 -1.87
C PHE A 25 8.43 4.46 -0.98
N GLN A 26 9.64 4.49 -1.52
CA GLN A 26 10.91 4.35 -0.77
C GLN A 26 11.03 3.01 -0.03
N PHE A 27 10.54 1.96 -0.64
CA PHE A 27 10.81 0.60 -0.19
C PHE A 27 12.13 0.12 -0.77
N GLN A 28 12.79 -0.78 -0.06
CA GLN A 28 13.95 -1.50 -0.58
C GLN A 28 13.78 -2.99 -0.34
N GLU A 29 14.46 -3.76 -1.18
CA GLU A 29 14.42 -5.22 -1.08
C GLU A 29 15.19 -5.70 0.12
N THR A 30 14.58 -6.63 0.88
CA THR A 30 15.24 -7.35 1.96
C THR A 30 15.47 -8.81 1.60
N PHE A 31 14.73 -9.31 0.61
CA PHE A 31 14.92 -10.64 0.01
C PHE A 31 14.46 -10.57 -1.45
N ARG A 32 15.21 -11.24 -2.33
CA ARG A 32 14.89 -11.28 -3.76
C ARG A 32 15.12 -12.67 -4.32
N SER A 33 14.10 -13.18 -5.03
CA SER A 33 14.19 -14.38 -5.84
C SER A 33 13.30 -14.22 -7.07
N ASP A 34 13.21 -15.24 -7.91
CA ASP A 34 12.34 -15.16 -9.10
C ASP A 34 10.86 -15.25 -8.76
N TRP A 35 10.54 -15.75 -7.57
CA TRP A 35 9.16 -16.03 -7.17
C TRP A 35 8.70 -15.30 -5.92
N TYR A 36 9.60 -14.61 -5.21
CA TYR A 36 9.30 -13.93 -3.95
C TYR A 36 10.22 -12.73 -3.76
N ILE A 37 9.64 -11.58 -3.42
CA ILE A 37 10.40 -10.37 -3.07
C ILE A 37 9.83 -9.79 -1.80
N SER A 38 10.67 -9.64 -0.78
CA SER A 38 10.33 -8.91 0.45
C SER A 38 10.81 -7.48 0.36
N LEU A 39 9.97 -6.57 0.81
CA LEU A 39 10.25 -5.14 0.83
C LEU A 39 10.11 -4.58 2.24
N LYS A 40 10.94 -3.58 2.54
CA LYS A 40 10.86 -2.82 3.77
C LYS A 40 11.00 -1.33 3.48
N ASN A 41 10.12 -0.53 4.07
CA ASN A 41 10.26 0.92 4.00
C ASN A 41 11.41 1.36 4.89
N ILE A 42 12.33 2.16 4.34
CA ILE A 42 13.59 2.52 5.01
C ILE A 42 13.36 3.31 6.28
N GLU A 43 12.42 4.24 6.26
CA GLU A 43 12.19 5.17 7.37
C GLU A 43 11.32 4.57 8.48
N SER A 44 10.22 3.91 8.09
CA SER A 44 9.22 3.43 9.04
C SER A 44 9.45 2.01 9.51
N GLY A 45 10.14 1.20 8.70
CA GLY A 45 10.30 -0.23 8.96
C GLY A 45 9.11 -1.10 8.58
N PHE A 46 8.05 -0.52 8.01
CA PHE A 46 6.91 -1.31 7.54
C PHE A 46 7.31 -2.23 6.39
N GLU A 47 6.72 -3.42 6.36
CA GLU A 47 7.09 -4.47 5.41
C GLU A 47 5.89 -4.92 4.60
N LEU A 48 6.17 -5.32 3.36
CA LEU A 48 5.26 -6.09 2.53
C LEU A 48 6.06 -6.97 1.60
N ALA A 49 5.43 -7.99 1.04
CA ALA A 49 6.09 -8.91 0.13
C ALA A 49 5.18 -9.28 -1.03
N PHE A 50 5.80 -9.77 -2.10
CA PHE A 50 5.10 -10.30 -3.26
C PHE A 50 5.56 -11.73 -3.53
N ILE A 51 4.60 -12.60 -3.81
CA ILE A 51 4.85 -13.98 -4.20
C ILE A 51 4.21 -14.24 -5.55
N ASP A 52 4.88 -15.04 -6.38
CA ASP A 52 4.28 -15.52 -7.62
C ASP A 52 3.01 -16.32 -7.28
N SER A 53 1.88 -15.87 -7.83
CA SER A 53 0.56 -16.48 -7.53
C SER A 53 0.50 -17.97 -7.85
N LYS A 54 1.37 -18.47 -8.71
CA LYS A 54 1.42 -19.89 -9.13
C LYS A 54 2.49 -20.68 -8.41
N HIS A 55 3.19 -20.08 -7.45
CA HIS A 55 4.24 -20.80 -6.73
C HIS A 55 3.66 -21.95 -5.90
N GLY A 56 4.40 -23.06 -5.84
CA GLY A 56 3.93 -24.29 -5.20
C GLY A 56 3.62 -24.19 -3.71
N THR A 57 4.11 -23.17 -3.02
CA THR A 57 3.76 -22.95 -1.60
C THR A 57 2.38 -22.32 -1.42
N VAL A 58 1.79 -21.79 -2.48
CA VAL A 58 0.42 -21.28 -2.43
C VAL A 58 -0.54 -22.42 -2.71
N PRO A 59 -1.49 -22.71 -1.81
CA PRO A 59 -2.47 -23.76 -2.07
C PRO A 59 -3.17 -23.55 -3.40
N GLN A 60 -3.25 -24.59 -4.22
CA GLN A 60 -3.68 -24.47 -5.61
C GLN A 60 -5.06 -23.84 -5.77
N ALA A 61 -5.99 -24.15 -4.89
CA ALA A 61 -7.35 -23.60 -4.94
C ALA A 61 -7.41 -22.10 -4.70
N TYR A 62 -6.34 -21.50 -4.16
CA TYR A 62 -6.27 -20.07 -3.81
C TYR A 62 -5.31 -19.28 -4.68
N GLN A 63 -4.67 -19.92 -5.66
CA GLN A 63 -3.73 -19.26 -6.55
C GLN A 63 -4.48 -18.26 -7.45
N SER A 64 -4.25 -16.99 -7.21
CA SER A 64 -4.89 -15.90 -7.95
C SER A 64 -4.11 -14.61 -7.68
N LYS A 65 -4.04 -13.73 -8.66
CA LYS A 65 -3.42 -12.42 -8.40
C LYS A 65 -4.25 -11.66 -7.35
N ALA A 66 -3.56 -10.92 -6.50
CA ALA A 66 -4.20 -10.11 -5.46
C ALA A 66 -5.16 -9.09 -6.06
N SER A 67 -6.37 -9.02 -5.51
CA SER A 67 -7.40 -8.06 -5.89
C SER A 67 -8.34 -7.84 -4.71
N GLY A 68 -9.15 -6.79 -4.79
CA GLY A 68 -10.09 -6.51 -3.71
C GLY A 68 -9.43 -5.99 -2.44
N LEU A 69 -8.25 -5.39 -2.55
CA LEU A 69 -7.55 -4.80 -1.41
C LEU A 69 -7.05 -3.41 -1.74
N ILE A 70 -6.91 -2.62 -0.70
CA ILE A 70 -6.33 -1.28 -0.75
C ILE A 70 -5.16 -1.27 0.23
N ILE A 71 -4.00 -0.83 -0.23
CA ILE A 71 -2.87 -0.55 0.65
C ILE A 71 -2.95 0.93 1.01
N ASN A 72 -3.18 1.22 2.29
CA ASN A 72 -3.17 2.58 2.80
C ASN A 72 -1.74 2.96 3.20
N ILE A 73 -1.25 4.06 2.65
CA ILE A 73 0.06 4.63 3.01
C ILE A 73 -0.19 6.02 3.58
N GLU A 74 0.04 6.18 4.89
CA GLU A 74 -0.09 7.47 5.55
C GLU A 74 1.21 8.25 5.44
N VAL A 75 1.10 9.51 5.04
CA VAL A 75 2.24 10.42 4.83
C VAL A 75 2.01 11.74 5.56
N ASP A 76 3.07 12.48 5.78
CA ASP A 76 3.00 13.78 6.45
C ASP A 76 2.59 14.93 5.53
N ASN A 77 2.81 14.81 4.22
CA ASN A 77 2.46 15.84 3.25
C ASN A 77 1.96 15.21 1.95
N VAL A 78 0.66 14.94 1.91
CA VAL A 78 0.04 14.27 0.78
C VAL A 78 0.04 15.13 -0.49
N ASP A 79 -0.09 16.45 -0.36
CA ASP A 79 -0.10 17.36 -1.51
C ASP A 79 1.23 17.33 -2.25
N CYS A 80 2.34 17.30 -1.52
CA CYS A 80 3.68 17.24 -2.10
C CYS A 80 3.88 15.94 -2.89
N LEU A 81 3.45 14.82 -2.34
CA LEU A 81 3.56 13.53 -3.00
C LEU A 81 2.62 13.42 -4.20
N TYR A 82 1.42 13.98 -4.09
CA TYR A 82 0.47 14.04 -5.21
C TYR A 82 1.06 14.77 -6.41
N GLU A 83 1.65 15.96 -6.17
CA GLU A 83 2.30 16.74 -7.23
C GLU A 83 3.42 15.96 -7.91
N LYS A 84 4.16 15.18 -7.14
CA LYS A 84 5.27 14.39 -7.68
C LYS A 84 4.76 13.20 -8.49
N LEU A 85 3.75 12.48 -7.99
CA LEU A 85 3.30 11.23 -8.60
C LEU A 85 2.38 11.43 -9.80
N HIS A 86 1.45 12.40 -9.75
CA HIS A 86 0.48 12.55 -10.83
C HIS A 86 1.11 13.07 -12.14
N ARG A 87 2.34 13.59 -12.08
CA ARG A 87 3.09 14.01 -13.26
C ARG A 87 3.76 12.86 -14.01
N GLN A 88 3.79 11.67 -13.42
CA GLN A 88 4.40 10.50 -14.03
C GLN A 88 3.43 9.89 -15.04
N GLU A 89 3.87 9.74 -16.30
CA GLU A 89 3.01 9.24 -17.37
C GLU A 89 2.41 7.87 -17.08
N GLU A 90 3.22 6.98 -16.50
CA GLU A 90 2.80 5.63 -16.19
C GLU A 90 1.93 5.52 -14.92
N MET A 91 1.80 6.62 -14.16
CA MET A 91 1.00 6.60 -12.93
C MET A 91 -0.49 6.75 -13.24
N GLU A 92 -1.26 5.72 -12.91
CA GLU A 92 -2.71 5.74 -13.11
C GLU A 92 -3.42 6.27 -11.87
N LEU A 93 -3.94 7.49 -11.97
CA LEU A 93 -4.68 8.14 -10.88
C LEU A 93 -6.14 7.69 -10.94
N LEU A 94 -6.60 7.03 -9.90
CA LEU A 94 -7.98 6.52 -9.81
C LEU A 94 -8.90 7.47 -9.05
N LEU A 95 -8.39 8.17 -8.05
CA LEU A 95 -9.13 9.17 -7.28
C LEU A 95 -8.25 10.40 -7.14
N PRO A 96 -8.63 11.55 -7.73
CA PRO A 96 -7.90 12.81 -7.53
C PRO A 96 -7.89 13.22 -6.07
N ILE A 97 -6.85 13.98 -5.69
CA ILE A 97 -6.70 14.41 -4.30
C ILE A 97 -7.91 15.18 -3.81
N LYS A 98 -8.40 14.82 -2.63
CA LYS A 98 -9.52 15.48 -1.98
C LYS A 98 -9.47 15.25 -0.46
N SER A 99 -10.13 16.12 0.28
CA SER A 99 -10.34 15.95 1.72
C SER A 99 -11.68 15.31 1.97
N GLU A 100 -11.70 14.30 2.83
CA GLU A 100 -12.92 13.59 3.25
C GLU A 100 -13.28 13.98 4.68
N ASP A 101 -14.57 14.07 4.93
CA ASP A 101 -15.09 14.46 6.24
C ASP A 101 -14.74 13.49 7.37
N PHE A 102 -14.42 12.25 7.02
CA PHE A 102 -14.04 11.26 8.01
C PHE A 102 -12.60 11.39 8.52
N GLY A 103 -11.82 12.37 8.00
CA GLY A 103 -10.52 12.70 8.57
C GLY A 103 -9.32 12.34 7.71
N GLN A 104 -9.50 12.28 6.40
CA GLN A 104 -8.41 11.97 5.47
C GLN A 104 -8.39 12.93 4.30
N ARG A 105 -7.20 13.44 3.98
CA ARG A 105 -6.91 14.04 2.69
C ARG A 105 -6.09 13.05 1.90
N HIS A 106 -6.57 12.63 0.75
CA HIS A 106 -5.99 11.48 0.07
C HIS A 106 -6.19 11.48 -1.45
N PHE A 107 -5.43 10.63 -2.10
CA PHE A 107 -5.63 10.26 -3.49
C PHE A 107 -5.34 8.77 -3.64
N ILE A 108 -5.89 8.15 -4.69
CA ILE A 108 -5.72 6.73 -4.95
C ILE A 108 -5.06 6.53 -6.31
N VAL A 109 -4.01 5.72 -6.34
CA VAL A 109 -3.35 5.30 -7.57
C VAL A 109 -3.44 3.78 -7.70
N LYS A 110 -3.27 3.31 -8.93
CA LYS A 110 -3.24 1.88 -9.23
C LYS A 110 -1.80 1.40 -9.25
N ALA A 111 -1.50 0.41 -8.43
CA ALA A 111 -0.26 -0.35 -8.51
C ALA A 111 -0.38 -1.44 -9.60
N PRO A 112 0.72 -2.07 -10.01
CA PRO A 112 0.65 -3.16 -10.98
C PRO A 112 -0.31 -4.26 -10.53
N GLY A 113 -1.03 -4.82 -11.50
CA GLY A 113 -2.07 -5.80 -11.23
C GLY A 113 -3.38 -5.11 -10.85
N SER A 114 -4.01 -5.56 -9.77
CA SER A 114 -5.32 -5.04 -9.31
C SER A 114 -5.23 -4.48 -7.89
N ILE A 115 -4.08 -3.95 -7.51
CA ILE A 115 -3.83 -3.41 -6.17
C ILE A 115 -4.04 -1.90 -6.19
N LEU A 116 -4.87 -1.41 -5.27
CA LEU A 116 -5.05 0.01 -5.08
C LEU A 116 -4.12 0.51 -3.97
N VAL A 117 -3.56 1.70 -4.16
CA VAL A 117 -2.77 2.38 -3.13
C VAL A 117 -3.44 3.70 -2.81
N ASP A 118 -3.89 3.84 -1.58
CA ASP A 118 -4.51 5.04 -1.05
C ASP A 118 -3.46 5.80 -0.24
N VAL A 119 -3.04 6.96 -0.73
CA VAL A 119 -2.03 7.80 -0.09
C VAL A 119 -2.75 8.86 0.71
N ILE A 120 -2.49 8.89 2.02
CA ILE A 120 -3.34 9.57 2.99
C ILE A 120 -2.52 10.49 3.88
N GLN A 121 -3.02 11.70 4.09
CA GLN A 121 -2.62 12.54 5.21
C GLN A 121 -3.80 12.61 6.18
N VAL A 122 -3.56 12.24 7.42
CA VAL A 122 -4.59 12.32 8.46
C VAL A 122 -4.88 13.79 8.75
N ILE A 123 -6.15 14.18 8.69
CA ILE A 123 -6.65 15.52 9.01
C ILE A 123 -7.74 15.41 10.07
N PRO A 124 -8.09 16.49 10.77
CA PRO A 124 -9.19 16.44 11.73
C PRO A 124 -10.50 16.04 11.05
N PRO A 125 -11.24 15.05 11.61
CA PRO A 125 -12.55 14.68 11.07
C PRO A 125 -13.58 15.77 11.38
N SER A 126 -14.67 15.81 10.59
CA SER A 126 -15.80 16.66 10.91
C SER A 126 -16.51 16.17 12.18
N ALA A 127 -17.34 17.02 12.78
CA ALA A 127 -18.08 16.68 14.00
C ALA A 127 -18.93 15.41 13.82
N GLU A 128 -19.44 15.16 12.62
CA GLU A 128 -20.23 13.96 12.29
C GLU A 128 -19.44 12.67 12.55
N PHE A 129 -18.13 12.67 12.28
CA PHE A 129 -17.31 11.47 12.33
C PHE A 129 -16.47 11.34 13.60
N VAL A 130 -16.39 12.37 14.43
CA VAL A 130 -15.56 12.33 15.65
C VAL A 130 -15.92 11.15 16.54
N ALA A 131 -17.21 10.85 16.69
CA ALA A 131 -17.68 9.75 17.54
C ALA A 131 -17.32 8.36 17.01
N ASN A 132 -16.92 8.24 15.73
CA ASN A 132 -16.51 6.99 15.13
C ASN A 132 -15.08 6.59 15.50
N TYR A 133 -14.27 7.54 15.99
CA TYR A 133 -12.91 7.26 16.42
C TYR A 133 -12.94 6.78 17.88
N LEU A 134 -12.45 5.58 18.10
CA LEU A 134 -12.43 4.96 19.43
C LEU A 134 -11.08 5.23 20.09
N GLU A 135 -11.10 5.47 21.41
CA GLU A 135 -9.85 5.61 22.16
C GLU A 135 -9.09 4.29 22.17
N SER A 136 -7.77 4.38 22.03
CA SER A 136 -6.91 3.23 22.20
C SER A 136 -6.97 2.79 23.67
N LYS A 137 -7.05 1.48 23.89
CA LYS A 137 -6.91 0.95 25.24
C LYS A 137 -5.45 1.00 25.62
N ASP A 138 -5.14 1.69 26.70
CA ASP A 138 -3.80 1.65 27.30
C ASP A 138 -3.59 0.26 27.91
N GLU A 139 -2.45 -0.31 27.60
CA GLU A 139 -2.04 -1.59 28.18
C GLU A 139 -1.22 -1.38 29.45
#